data_fffc476da87fab20dd7416de8933f9ed
#
_entry.id   fffc476da87fab20dd7416de8933f9ed
#
_cell.length_a   1.000
_cell.length_b   1.000
_cell.length_c   1.000
_cell.angle_alpha   90.00
_cell.angle_beta   90.00
_cell.angle_gamma   90.00
#
_symmetry.space_group_name_H-M   'P 1'
#
loop_
_entity.id
_entity.type
_entity.pdbx_description
1 polymer ?
#
loop_
_entity_poly.entity_id
_entity_poly.type
_entity_poly.pdbx_seq_one_letter_code
_entity_poly.pdbx_strand_id
1 'polypeptide(L)'
;MSTSPAEINRQPLCVVGPSDSGKTTFLESVIDHLSTVGQVGAIKSIHHDIEPDTPGKDTYRHRQAGAETVVGVTPSLSFQISTNGKSDTESEADRLETIVSDLNASGYQFILIEGFHSSSYPKLILTESDETDLSAYDIAPPIVGRTTRQEADAKAVASAIIDGTLFQ
;
A
#
# COMPACT_ATOMS: atom_id res chain seq x y z
N MET A 1 -34.26 -18.04 0.11
CA MET A 1 -32.99 -18.22 0.82
C MET A 1 -31.91 -17.58 -0.07
N SER A 2 -31.51 -16.37 0.28
CA SER A 2 -30.43 -15.66 -0.44
C SER A 2 -29.11 -16.27 0.02
N THR A 3 -28.44 -17.03 -0.81
CA THR A 3 -27.05 -17.41 -0.61
C THR A 3 -26.23 -16.12 -0.70
N SER A 4 -25.74 -15.66 0.44
CA SER A 4 -24.72 -14.63 0.48
C SER A 4 -23.58 -15.04 -0.47
N PRO A 5 -23.10 -14.16 -1.38
CA PRO A 5 -21.92 -14.48 -2.15
C PRO A 5 -20.82 -14.81 -1.14
N ALA A 6 -20.10 -15.91 -1.38
CA ALA A 6 -18.92 -16.24 -0.58
C ALA A 6 -18.06 -14.97 -0.49
N GLU A 7 -17.75 -14.54 0.73
CA GLU A 7 -16.87 -13.41 0.94
C GLU A 7 -15.55 -13.75 0.24
N ILE A 8 -15.29 -13.07 -0.87
CA ILE A 8 -14.01 -13.19 -1.60
C ILE A 8 -12.96 -12.66 -0.64
N ASN A 9 -12.06 -13.54 -0.20
CA ASN A 9 -10.96 -13.14 0.68
C ASN A 9 -9.99 -12.23 -0.09
N ARG A 10 -10.21 -10.94 0.02
CA ARG A 10 -9.36 -9.92 -0.57
C ARG A 10 -8.38 -9.44 0.48
N GLN A 11 -7.19 -10.01 0.46
CA GLN A 11 -6.10 -9.58 1.33
C GLN A 11 -5.39 -8.36 0.73
N PRO A 12 -4.81 -7.48 1.58
CA PRO A 12 -3.86 -6.48 1.10
C PRO A 12 -2.71 -7.12 0.33
N LEU A 13 -2.30 -6.50 -0.78
CA LEU A 13 -1.16 -6.96 -1.57
C LEU A 13 0.02 -6.01 -1.41
N CYS A 14 1.16 -6.53 -0.97
CA CYS A 14 2.42 -5.82 -1.00
C CYS A 14 3.12 -6.03 -2.35
N VAL A 15 3.59 -4.96 -2.97
CA VAL A 15 4.54 -5.01 -4.08
C VAL A 15 5.90 -4.59 -3.55
N VAL A 16 6.85 -5.52 -3.62
CA VAL A 16 8.20 -5.37 -3.06
C VAL A 16 9.27 -5.59 -4.13
N GLY A 17 10.47 -5.15 -3.87
CA GLY A 17 11.61 -5.28 -4.78
C GLY A 17 12.52 -4.07 -4.73
N PRO A 18 13.62 -4.07 -5.47
CA PRO A 18 14.61 -3.00 -5.48
C PRO A 18 14.04 -1.63 -5.84
N SER A 19 14.77 -0.58 -5.48
CA SER A 19 14.48 0.75 -5.99
C SER A 19 14.51 0.74 -7.52
N ASP A 20 13.70 1.59 -8.14
CA ASP A 20 13.64 1.74 -9.60
C ASP A 20 13.21 0.50 -10.42
N SER A 21 12.77 -0.57 -9.75
CA SER A 21 12.22 -1.75 -10.42
C SER A 21 10.85 -1.54 -11.09
N GLY A 22 10.26 -0.34 -10.97
CA GLY A 22 8.99 0.00 -11.60
C GLY A 22 7.74 -0.26 -10.74
N LYS A 23 7.91 -0.52 -9.43
CA LYS A 23 6.78 -0.80 -8.51
C LYS A 23 5.69 0.25 -8.56
N THR A 24 6.05 1.51 -8.46
CA THR A 24 5.08 2.62 -8.44
C THR A 24 4.26 2.64 -9.73
N THR A 25 4.89 2.58 -10.90
CA THR A 25 4.20 2.56 -12.20
C THR A 25 3.31 1.33 -12.36
N PHE A 26 3.79 0.17 -11.89
CA PHE A 26 3.00 -1.05 -11.89
C PHE A 26 1.75 -0.91 -11.01
N LEU A 27 1.92 -0.40 -9.79
CA LEU A 27 0.82 -0.16 -8.86
C LEU A 27 -0.19 0.87 -9.38
N GLU A 28 0.27 1.95 -10.03
CA GLU A 28 -0.62 2.91 -10.69
C GLU A 28 -1.55 2.22 -11.69
N SER A 29 -1.01 1.31 -12.50
CA SER A 29 -1.80 0.53 -13.46
C SER A 29 -2.77 -0.45 -12.79
N VAL A 30 -2.37 -1.10 -11.70
CA VAL A 30 -3.25 -1.98 -10.92
C VAL A 30 -4.37 -1.17 -10.26
N ILE A 31 -4.06 -0.02 -9.67
CA ILE A 31 -5.03 0.89 -9.07
C ILE A 31 -6.06 1.34 -10.09
N ASP A 32 -5.63 1.73 -11.30
CA ASP A 32 -6.54 2.16 -12.38
C ASP A 32 -7.58 1.08 -12.69
N HIS A 33 -7.17 -0.18 -12.82
CA HIS A 33 -8.08 -1.29 -13.04
C HIS A 33 -9.02 -1.55 -11.86
N LEU A 34 -8.50 -1.59 -10.62
CA LEU A 34 -9.28 -1.88 -9.42
C LEU A 34 -10.29 -0.77 -9.10
N SER A 35 -9.93 0.49 -9.35
CA SER A 35 -10.79 1.65 -9.08
C SER A 35 -12.08 1.66 -9.90
N THR A 36 -12.14 0.91 -11.00
CA THR A 36 -13.35 0.75 -11.81
C THR A 36 -14.42 -0.13 -11.14
N VAL A 37 -14.02 -0.94 -10.16
CA VAL A 37 -14.90 -1.94 -9.52
C VAL A 37 -15.01 -1.78 -8.00
N GLY A 38 -14.19 -0.91 -7.39
CA GLY A 38 -14.28 -0.69 -5.94
C GLY A 38 -13.31 0.39 -5.44
N GLN A 39 -13.41 0.68 -4.15
CA GLN A 39 -12.54 1.65 -3.49
C GLN A 39 -11.16 1.05 -3.23
N VAL A 40 -10.11 1.76 -3.60
CA VAL A 40 -8.72 1.34 -3.46
C VAL A 40 -8.01 2.24 -2.46
N GLY A 41 -7.40 1.65 -1.43
CA GLY A 41 -6.43 2.29 -0.56
C GLY A 41 -5.01 1.97 -1.01
N ALA A 42 -4.11 2.95 -1.00
CA ALA A 42 -2.71 2.75 -1.32
C ALA A 42 -1.84 3.19 -0.14
N ILE A 43 -0.88 2.35 0.24
CA ILE A 43 0.05 2.59 1.35
C ILE A 43 1.47 2.48 0.79
N LYS A 44 2.36 3.39 1.17
CA LYS A 44 3.77 3.36 0.81
C LYS A 44 4.67 3.46 2.03
N SER A 45 5.65 2.56 2.13
CA SER A 45 6.77 2.71 3.07
C SER A 45 7.74 3.75 2.54
N ILE A 46 7.97 4.80 3.31
CA ILE A 46 8.94 5.87 3.00
C ILE A 46 10.07 5.78 4.02
N HIS A 47 11.31 5.71 3.55
CA HIS A 47 12.49 5.44 4.39
C HIS A 47 13.19 6.70 4.91
N HIS A 48 12.73 7.88 4.54
CA HIS A 48 13.23 9.16 5.02
C HIS A 48 12.08 10.12 5.25
N ASP A 49 12.28 11.09 6.13
CA ASP A 49 11.25 12.09 6.38
C ASP A 49 11.01 12.96 5.16
N ILE A 50 9.76 13.25 4.90
CA ILE A 50 9.30 14.18 3.87
C ILE A 50 8.40 15.22 4.52
N GLU A 51 8.26 16.37 3.88
CA GLU A 51 7.24 17.34 4.24
C GLU A 51 6.01 17.14 3.33
N PRO A 52 4.92 16.55 3.87
CA PRO A 52 3.74 16.25 3.07
C PRO A 52 2.80 17.45 2.91
N ASP A 53 3.03 18.53 3.68
CA ASP A 53 2.21 19.73 3.66
C ASP A 53 2.93 20.87 2.93
N THR A 54 2.21 21.92 2.60
CA THR A 54 2.80 23.13 2.00
C THR A 54 3.37 24.02 3.10
N PRO A 55 4.71 24.23 3.16
CA PRO A 55 5.32 25.09 4.16
C PRO A 55 4.70 26.49 4.19
N GLY A 56 4.42 26.97 5.39
CA GLY A 56 3.86 28.31 5.62
C GLY A 56 2.32 28.41 5.52
N LYS A 57 1.62 27.36 5.09
CA LYS A 57 0.14 27.30 5.12
C LYS A 57 -0.37 26.99 6.52
N ASP A 58 -1.67 27.17 6.73
CA ASP A 58 -2.26 27.14 8.07
C ASP A 58 -2.12 25.75 8.73
N THR A 59 -2.36 24.66 8.03
CA THR A 59 -2.18 23.30 8.54
C THR A 59 -0.72 23.01 8.92
N TYR A 60 0.23 23.43 8.08
CA TYR A 60 1.65 23.37 8.40
C TYR A 60 1.98 24.16 9.69
N ARG A 61 1.48 25.40 9.79
CA ARG A 61 1.71 26.26 10.97
C ARG A 61 1.10 25.70 12.24
N HIS A 62 -0.09 25.09 12.17
CA HIS A 62 -0.70 24.42 13.32
C HIS A 62 0.18 23.27 13.82
N ARG A 63 0.72 22.46 12.92
CA ARG A 63 1.64 21.37 13.25
C ARG A 63 2.95 21.88 13.86
N GLN A 64 3.53 22.95 13.30
CA GLN A 64 4.73 23.60 13.86
C GLN A 64 4.47 24.22 15.25
N ALA A 65 3.25 24.60 15.56
CA ALA A 65 2.85 25.10 16.86
C ALA A 65 2.60 23.99 17.89
N GLY A 66 2.69 22.71 17.51
CA GLY A 66 2.61 21.57 18.41
C GLY A 66 1.33 20.72 18.31
N ALA A 67 0.51 20.93 17.27
CA ALA A 67 -0.59 20.02 17.02
C ALA A 67 -0.05 18.66 16.54
N GLU A 68 -0.32 17.58 17.29
CA GLU A 68 0.10 16.22 16.95
C GLU A 68 -0.61 15.67 15.71
N THR A 69 -1.82 16.13 15.46
CA THR A 69 -2.59 15.81 14.26
C THR A 69 -3.24 17.05 13.70
N VAL A 70 -3.14 17.23 12.40
CA VAL A 70 -3.88 18.24 11.66
C VAL A 70 -4.71 17.59 10.57
N VAL A 71 -5.91 18.12 10.34
CA VAL A 71 -6.80 17.66 9.27
C VAL A 71 -7.12 18.86 8.39
N GLY A 72 -6.87 18.71 7.09
CA GLY A 72 -7.26 19.68 6.08
C GLY A 72 -8.46 19.16 5.30
N VAL A 73 -9.46 20.02 5.08
CA VAL A 73 -10.64 19.70 4.27
C VAL A 73 -10.80 20.75 3.20
N THR A 74 -10.81 20.31 1.95
CA THR A 74 -11.04 21.14 0.78
C THR A 74 -12.37 20.76 0.12
N PRO A 75 -12.85 21.49 -0.90
CA PRO A 75 -14.08 21.09 -1.60
C PRO A 75 -14.06 19.69 -2.21
N SER A 76 -12.87 19.14 -2.54
CA SER A 76 -12.75 17.88 -3.27
C SER A 76 -11.93 16.81 -2.55
N LEU A 77 -11.19 17.15 -1.50
CA LEU A 77 -10.37 16.20 -0.76
C LEU A 77 -10.26 16.55 0.73
N SER A 78 -9.95 15.56 1.53
CA SER A 78 -9.46 15.73 2.89
C SER A 78 -8.13 15.01 3.05
N PHE A 79 -7.27 15.53 3.93
CA PHE A 79 -6.00 14.90 4.30
C PHE A 79 -5.78 15.01 5.80
N GLN A 80 -5.07 14.06 6.35
CA GLN A 80 -4.67 14.06 7.75
C GLN A 80 -3.16 13.84 7.84
N ILE A 81 -2.49 14.64 8.65
CA ILE A 81 -1.07 14.49 8.95
C ILE A 81 -0.93 14.33 10.45
N SER A 82 -0.36 13.22 10.87
CA SER A 82 -0.07 12.94 12.28
C SER A 82 1.44 12.79 12.48
N THR A 83 1.93 13.24 13.61
CA THR A 83 3.36 13.09 13.99
C THR A 83 3.71 11.66 14.41
N ASN A 84 2.71 10.77 14.49
CA ASN A 84 2.87 9.36 14.80
C ASN A 84 3.35 8.58 13.57
N GLY A 85 4.62 8.74 13.23
CA GLY A 85 5.29 7.97 12.19
C GLY A 85 5.71 6.58 12.67
N LYS A 86 6.77 6.05 12.09
CA LYS A 86 7.48 4.87 12.59
C LYS A 86 8.21 5.28 13.87
N SER A 87 7.77 4.76 15.02
CA SER A 87 8.40 5.05 16.31
C SER A 87 9.31 3.89 16.74
N ASP A 88 10.28 4.17 17.61
CA ASP A 88 11.18 3.14 18.17
C ASP A 88 10.46 2.11 19.05
N THR A 89 9.21 2.35 19.39
CA THR A 89 8.39 1.50 20.27
C THR A 89 7.38 0.64 19.52
N GLU A 90 7.16 0.90 18.24
CA GLU A 90 6.21 0.17 17.39
C GLU A 90 6.96 -0.39 16.16
N SER A 91 6.76 -1.66 15.86
CA SER A 91 7.34 -2.23 14.64
C SER A 91 6.69 -1.63 13.40
N GLU A 92 7.42 -1.59 12.29
CA GLU A 92 6.87 -1.16 11.00
C GLU A 92 5.66 -2.02 10.59
N ALA A 93 5.67 -3.31 10.95
CA ALA A 93 4.58 -4.24 10.69
C ALA A 93 3.32 -3.88 11.52
N ASP A 94 3.46 -3.58 12.82
CA ASP A 94 2.32 -3.20 13.67
C ASP A 94 1.67 -1.91 13.18
N ARG A 95 2.50 -0.95 12.75
CA ARG A 95 2.00 0.30 12.16
C ARG A 95 1.21 0.05 10.88
N LEU A 96 1.70 -0.84 10.02
CA LEU A 96 1.00 -1.23 8.81
C LEU A 96 -0.34 -1.90 9.11
N GLU A 97 -0.38 -2.81 10.09
CA GLU A 97 -1.61 -3.48 10.49
C GLU A 97 -2.67 -2.50 10.98
N THR A 98 -2.28 -1.50 11.76
CA THR A 98 -3.18 -0.42 12.20
C THR A 98 -3.77 0.33 11.01
N ILE A 99 -2.94 0.76 10.04
CA ILE A 99 -3.39 1.50 8.86
C ILE A 99 -4.33 0.64 8.01
N VAL A 100 -4.00 -0.64 7.80
CA VAL A 100 -4.85 -1.58 7.05
C VAL A 100 -6.19 -1.77 7.74
N SER A 101 -6.18 -1.91 9.07
CA SER A 101 -7.42 -2.04 9.86
C SER A 101 -8.33 -0.81 9.70
N ASP A 102 -7.76 0.39 9.75
CA ASP A 102 -8.51 1.64 9.58
C ASP A 102 -9.10 1.78 8.17
N LEU A 103 -8.35 1.40 7.14
CA LEU A 103 -8.84 1.39 5.76
C LEU A 103 -9.98 0.37 5.57
N ASN A 104 -9.84 -0.83 6.11
CA ASN A 104 -10.89 -1.85 6.08
C ASN A 104 -12.17 -1.36 6.81
N ALA A 105 -12.01 -0.77 7.99
CA ALA A 105 -13.13 -0.18 8.74
C ALA A 105 -13.80 0.96 7.98
N SER A 106 -13.06 1.68 7.15
CA SER A 106 -13.57 2.73 6.28
C SER A 106 -14.21 2.23 4.98
N GLY A 107 -14.24 0.91 4.76
CA GLY A 107 -14.93 0.27 3.64
C GLY A 107 -14.11 0.14 2.36
N TYR A 108 -12.78 0.34 2.42
CA TYR A 108 -11.91 0.08 1.27
C TYR A 108 -11.92 -1.40 0.92
N GLN A 109 -12.18 -1.71 -0.34
CA GLN A 109 -12.31 -3.08 -0.83
C GLN A 109 -10.98 -3.67 -1.29
N PHE A 110 -10.07 -2.81 -1.69
CA PHE A 110 -8.73 -3.17 -2.15
C PHE A 110 -7.70 -2.33 -1.44
N ILE A 111 -6.65 -2.96 -0.92
CA ILE A 111 -5.53 -2.29 -0.28
C ILE A 111 -4.25 -2.74 -0.95
N LEU A 112 -3.54 -1.80 -1.54
CA LEU A 112 -2.25 -2.03 -2.19
C LEU A 112 -1.14 -1.34 -1.38
N ILE A 113 -0.03 -2.03 -1.24
CA ILE A 113 1.07 -1.61 -0.38
C ILE A 113 2.37 -1.63 -1.19
N GLU A 114 3.08 -0.51 -1.22
CA GLU A 114 4.44 -0.45 -1.79
C GLU A 114 5.47 -0.54 -0.67
N GLY A 115 6.30 -1.59 -0.69
CA GLY A 115 7.30 -1.85 0.34
C GLY A 115 6.80 -2.77 1.47
N PHE A 116 7.27 -2.56 2.69
CA PHE A 116 6.96 -3.39 3.86
C PHE A 116 7.35 -4.86 3.67
N HIS A 117 8.61 -5.11 3.32
CA HIS A 117 9.16 -6.43 3.02
C HIS A 117 8.95 -7.46 4.12
N SER A 118 8.98 -7.02 5.39
CA SER A 118 8.88 -7.88 6.58
C SER A 118 7.44 -8.08 7.08
N SER A 119 6.43 -7.48 6.42
CA SER A 119 5.03 -7.63 6.84
C SER A 119 4.51 -9.06 6.67
N SER A 120 3.38 -9.37 7.32
CA SER A 120 2.68 -10.65 7.19
C SER A 120 1.81 -10.76 5.93
N TYR A 121 1.61 -9.66 5.19
CA TYR A 121 0.75 -9.63 4.01
C TYR A 121 1.40 -10.30 2.79
N PRO A 122 0.59 -10.85 1.86
CA PRO A 122 1.05 -11.43 0.60
C PRO A 122 1.89 -10.45 -0.23
N LYS A 123 2.96 -10.95 -0.83
CA LYS A 123 3.92 -10.14 -1.58
C LYS A 123 4.07 -10.61 -3.02
N LEU A 124 3.93 -9.66 -3.94
CA LEU A 124 4.38 -9.78 -5.32
C LEU A 124 5.75 -9.11 -5.42
N ILE A 125 6.75 -9.88 -5.85
CA ILE A 125 8.11 -9.36 -6.04
C ILE A 125 8.23 -8.84 -7.46
N LEU A 126 8.57 -7.55 -7.59
CA LEU A 126 8.84 -6.90 -8.87
C LEU A 126 10.32 -6.54 -8.99
N THR A 127 10.96 -7.05 -10.03
CA THR A 127 12.38 -6.83 -10.32
C THR A 127 12.58 -6.20 -11.69
N GLU A 128 13.76 -5.66 -11.95
CA GLU A 128 14.11 -5.16 -13.28
C GLU A 128 14.33 -6.32 -14.26
N SER A 129 14.95 -7.41 -13.80
CA SER A 129 15.23 -8.62 -14.57
C SER A 129 15.18 -9.86 -13.67
N ASP A 130 15.14 -11.05 -14.27
CA ASP A 130 15.17 -12.34 -13.56
C ASP A 130 16.46 -12.56 -12.79
N GLU A 131 17.57 -11.97 -13.25
CA GLU A 131 18.90 -12.08 -12.65
C GLU A 131 19.09 -11.14 -11.44
N THR A 132 18.08 -10.34 -11.08
CA THR A 132 18.18 -9.40 -9.96
C THR A 132 18.45 -10.16 -8.65
N ASP A 133 19.55 -9.84 -7.99
CA ASP A 133 19.90 -10.39 -6.68
C ASP A 133 19.03 -9.77 -5.59
N LEU A 134 18.29 -10.63 -4.91
CA LEU A 134 17.39 -10.25 -3.80
C LEU A 134 17.95 -10.62 -2.43
N SER A 135 19.18 -11.13 -2.36
CA SER A 135 19.78 -11.61 -1.10
C SER A 135 19.93 -10.54 -0.02
N ALA A 136 19.98 -9.26 -0.44
CA ALA A 136 20.04 -8.12 0.47
C ALA A 136 18.67 -7.71 1.04
N TYR A 137 17.58 -8.33 0.55
CA TYR A 137 16.22 -8.01 0.96
C TYR A 137 15.66 -9.14 1.81
N ASP A 138 15.35 -8.85 3.06
CA ASP A 138 14.65 -9.79 3.95
C ASP A 138 13.15 -9.76 3.64
N ILE A 139 12.75 -10.52 2.62
CA ILE A 139 11.36 -10.58 2.17
C ILE A 139 10.65 -11.72 2.90
N ALA A 140 9.84 -11.37 3.88
CA ALA A 140 9.07 -12.34 4.64
C ALA A 140 7.92 -12.95 3.80
N PRO A 141 7.59 -14.24 3.99
CA PRO A 141 6.42 -14.85 3.35
C PRO A 141 5.09 -14.23 3.86
N PRO A 142 3.96 -14.47 3.17
CA PRO A 142 3.81 -15.26 1.97
C PRO A 142 4.21 -14.49 0.70
N ILE A 143 4.80 -15.20 -0.27
CA ILE A 143 5.13 -14.67 -1.59
C ILE A 143 4.16 -15.29 -2.59
N VAL A 144 3.35 -14.46 -3.24
CA VAL A 144 2.34 -14.89 -4.20
C VAL A 144 2.84 -14.92 -5.64
N GLY A 145 3.98 -14.30 -5.90
CA GLY A 145 4.61 -14.34 -7.22
C GLY A 145 5.86 -13.48 -7.32
N ARG A 146 6.57 -13.69 -8.41
CA ARG A 146 7.69 -12.86 -8.85
C ARG A 146 7.51 -12.55 -10.33
N THR A 147 7.75 -11.32 -10.72
CA THR A 147 7.69 -10.86 -12.10
C THR A 147 8.75 -9.80 -12.35
N THR A 148 9.10 -9.60 -13.61
CA THR A 148 9.98 -8.52 -14.01
C THR A 148 9.15 -7.32 -14.48
N ARG A 149 9.79 -6.15 -14.54
CA ARG A 149 9.16 -4.93 -15.06
C ARG A 149 8.59 -5.11 -16.49
N GLN A 150 9.22 -5.95 -17.32
CA GLN A 150 8.79 -6.19 -18.70
C GLN A 150 7.64 -7.17 -18.80
N GLU A 151 7.55 -8.14 -17.89
CA GLU A 151 6.55 -9.22 -17.91
C GLU A 151 5.34 -8.91 -17.02
N ALA A 152 5.43 -7.88 -16.17
CA ALA A 152 4.39 -7.54 -15.23
C ALA A 152 3.09 -7.14 -15.95
N ASP A 153 2.04 -7.93 -15.76
CA ASP A 153 0.70 -7.69 -16.31
C ASP A 153 -0.22 -7.18 -15.19
N ALA A 154 -0.33 -5.85 -15.10
CA ALA A 154 -1.16 -5.20 -14.09
C ALA A 154 -2.64 -5.58 -14.21
N LYS A 155 -3.15 -5.82 -15.43
CA LYS A 155 -4.53 -6.22 -15.64
C LYS A 155 -4.78 -7.63 -15.15
N ALA A 156 -3.87 -8.56 -15.43
CA ALA A 156 -3.97 -9.93 -14.94
C ALA A 156 -3.90 -9.97 -13.40
N VAL A 157 -3.00 -9.20 -12.79
CA VAL A 157 -2.91 -9.10 -11.32
C VAL A 157 -4.17 -8.48 -10.72
N ALA A 158 -4.71 -7.40 -11.29
CA ALA A 158 -5.96 -6.80 -10.84
C ALA A 158 -7.14 -7.80 -10.94
N SER A 159 -7.25 -8.55 -12.04
CA SER A 159 -8.28 -9.58 -12.19
C SER A 159 -8.14 -10.67 -11.11
N ALA A 160 -6.92 -11.15 -10.86
CA ALA A 160 -6.66 -12.16 -9.83
C ALA A 160 -6.95 -11.67 -8.41
N ILE A 161 -6.77 -10.37 -8.14
CA ILE A 161 -7.18 -9.74 -6.87
C ILE A 161 -8.71 -9.72 -6.76
N ILE A 162 -9.40 -9.29 -7.83
CA ILE A 162 -10.87 -9.22 -7.85
C ILE A 162 -11.49 -10.59 -7.61
N ASP A 163 -10.97 -11.62 -8.24
CA ASP A 163 -11.46 -13.00 -8.16
C ASP A 163 -10.96 -13.73 -6.90
N GLY A 164 -10.01 -13.16 -6.16
CA GLY A 164 -9.37 -13.78 -4.99
C GLY A 164 -8.42 -14.93 -5.33
N THR A 165 -8.10 -15.14 -6.60
CA THR A 165 -7.21 -16.25 -7.05
C THR A 165 -5.73 -15.97 -6.81
N LEU A 166 -5.35 -14.71 -6.62
CA LEU A 166 -3.96 -14.33 -6.32
C LEU A 166 -3.47 -14.88 -4.98
N PHE A 167 -4.38 -15.15 -4.06
CA PHE A 167 -4.08 -15.50 -2.66
C PHE A 167 -4.36 -16.98 -2.33
N GLN A 168 -4.49 -17.83 -3.33
CA GLN A 168 -4.75 -19.28 -3.19
C GLN A 168 -3.48 -20.10 -3.17
#